data_2cbdb49d21a2f5dc7b696e20643c1956
#
_entry.id   2cbdb49d21a2f5dc7b696e20643c1956
#
_cell.length_a   1.000
_cell.length_b   1.000
_cell.length_c   1.000
_cell.angle_alpha   90.00
_cell.angle_beta   90.00
_cell.angle_gamma   90.00
#
_symmetry.space_group_name_H-M   'P 1'
#
loop_
_entity.id
_entity.type
_entity.pdbx_description
1 polymer ?
#
loop_
_entity_poly.entity_id
_entity_poly.type
_entity_poly.pdbx_seq_one_letter_code
_entity_poly.pdbx_strand_id
1 'polypeptide(L)'
;MGCPDISLLAQLADELGVELAALLSGQLPSGAAPGGSMKKATYFVCPACGGIVFSTGEAELSCCGRKLAPLSARKAEEDERLHVEQVEDEWFVTSSHPMDKDHHIAFIAFAQGDRVQLIRQYPEWDLQVRFPARGHGTLLWYCTQHGLFYQML
;
A
#
# COMPACT_ATOMS: atom_id res chain seq x y z
N MET A 1 -23.98 18.57 -39.88
CA MET A 1 -23.53 17.89 -38.63
C MET A 1 -24.02 16.46 -38.69
N GLY A 2 -23.14 15.51 -38.87
CA GLY A 2 -23.49 14.10 -38.86
C GLY A 2 -23.77 13.61 -37.44
N CYS A 3 -24.95 13.02 -37.20
CA CYS A 3 -25.14 12.20 -36.02
C CYS A 3 -24.15 11.02 -36.08
N PRO A 4 -23.49 10.70 -34.97
CA PRO A 4 -22.72 9.46 -34.95
C PRO A 4 -23.61 8.28 -35.21
N ASP A 5 -23.13 7.35 -36.05
CA ASP A 5 -23.87 6.16 -36.41
C ASP A 5 -24.12 5.31 -35.18
N ILE A 6 -25.37 4.98 -34.90
CA ILE A 6 -25.79 4.19 -33.72
C ILE A 6 -25.08 2.83 -33.67
N SER A 7 -24.68 2.31 -34.83
CA SER A 7 -23.93 1.03 -34.91
C SER A 7 -22.55 1.10 -34.24
N LEU A 8 -21.96 2.28 -34.15
CA LEU A 8 -20.66 2.49 -33.51
C LEU A 8 -20.75 2.58 -31.96
N LEU A 9 -21.94 2.88 -31.43
CA LEU A 9 -22.12 3.03 -29.98
C LEU A 9 -21.96 1.71 -29.25
N ALA A 10 -22.37 0.59 -29.84
CA ALA A 10 -22.19 -0.73 -29.25
C ALA A 10 -20.69 -1.10 -29.16
N GLN A 11 -19.95 -0.86 -30.25
CA GLN A 11 -18.51 -1.10 -30.28
C GLN A 11 -17.76 -0.17 -29.27
N LEU A 12 -18.20 1.06 -29.19
CA LEU A 12 -17.62 2.03 -28.22
C LEU A 12 -17.90 1.61 -26.76
N ALA A 13 -19.09 1.10 -26.45
CA ALA A 13 -19.44 0.60 -25.15
C ALA A 13 -18.59 -0.63 -24.76
N ASP A 14 -18.37 -1.54 -25.69
CA ASP A 14 -17.53 -2.72 -25.50
C ASP A 14 -16.06 -2.34 -25.26
N GLU A 15 -15.50 -1.43 -26.07
CA GLU A 15 -14.12 -0.94 -25.89
C GLU A 15 -13.92 -0.16 -24.58
N LEU A 16 -14.93 0.56 -24.14
CA LEU A 16 -14.92 1.29 -22.86
C LEU A 16 -15.26 0.40 -21.65
N GLY A 17 -15.70 -0.83 -21.87
CA GLY A 17 -16.12 -1.75 -20.80
C GLY A 17 -17.33 -1.25 -20.01
N VAL A 18 -18.23 -0.50 -20.64
CA VAL A 18 -19.45 0.03 -20.03
C VAL A 18 -20.70 -0.49 -20.75
N GLU A 19 -21.80 -0.62 -20.04
CA GLU A 19 -23.08 -0.99 -20.68
C GLU A 19 -23.58 0.12 -21.61
N LEU A 20 -24.08 -0.22 -22.77
CA LEU A 20 -24.62 0.72 -23.74
C LEU A 20 -25.73 1.59 -23.15
N ALA A 21 -26.58 1.04 -22.29
CA ALA A 21 -27.62 1.79 -21.58
C ALA A 21 -27.06 2.88 -20.65
N ALA A 22 -25.96 2.59 -19.96
CA ALA A 22 -25.27 3.53 -19.10
C ALA A 22 -24.62 4.67 -19.90
N LEU A 23 -24.03 4.31 -21.07
CA LEU A 23 -23.46 5.30 -21.99
C LEU A 23 -24.51 6.26 -22.53
N LEU A 24 -25.70 5.76 -22.90
CA LEU A 24 -26.79 6.56 -23.46
C LEU A 24 -27.51 7.41 -22.41
N SER A 25 -27.60 6.94 -21.16
CA SER A 25 -28.26 7.66 -20.06
C SER A 25 -27.35 8.73 -19.43
N GLY A 26 -26.07 8.74 -19.77
CA GLY A 26 -25.06 9.59 -19.11
C GLY A 26 -24.79 9.22 -17.65
N GLN A 27 -25.37 8.12 -17.19
CA GLN A 27 -25.11 7.51 -15.88
C GLN A 27 -23.97 6.51 -16.02
N LEU A 28 -22.81 7.00 -16.40
CA LEU A 28 -21.61 6.17 -16.29
C LEU A 28 -21.48 5.80 -14.80
N PRO A 29 -21.31 4.49 -14.49
CA PRO A 29 -20.91 4.14 -13.16
C PRO A 29 -19.73 5.04 -12.83
N SER A 30 -19.80 5.75 -11.72
CA SER A 30 -18.64 6.48 -11.20
C SER A 30 -17.60 5.40 -10.95
N GLY A 31 -16.88 5.06 -12.00
CA GLY A 31 -15.85 4.06 -11.98
C GLY A 31 -14.87 4.53 -10.93
N ALA A 32 -14.72 3.77 -9.89
CA ALA A 32 -13.47 3.77 -9.17
C ALA A 32 -12.42 3.75 -10.29
N ALA A 33 -11.68 4.83 -10.43
CA ALA A 33 -10.69 4.94 -11.49
C ALA A 33 -9.90 3.63 -11.54
N PRO A 34 -9.79 2.97 -12.70
CA PRO A 34 -9.03 1.73 -12.79
C PRO A 34 -7.61 2.03 -12.34
N GLY A 35 -7.22 1.46 -11.25
CA GLY A 35 -5.93 1.71 -10.64
C GLY A 35 -6.08 2.13 -9.17
N GLY A 36 -5.50 1.38 -8.31
CA GLY A 36 -5.41 1.69 -6.91
C GLY A 36 -4.59 2.97 -6.65
N SER A 37 -4.60 3.44 -5.44
CA SER A 37 -3.82 4.59 -5.00
C SER A 37 -2.70 4.13 -4.08
N MET A 38 -1.46 4.51 -4.36
CA MET A 38 -0.32 4.24 -3.48
C MET A 38 -0.52 4.83 -2.07
N LYS A 39 -1.30 5.90 -1.95
CA LYS A 39 -1.66 6.49 -0.65
C LYS A 39 -2.65 5.64 0.15
N LYS A 40 -3.38 4.76 -0.51
CA LYS A 40 -4.37 3.85 0.08
C LYS A 40 -3.94 2.39 -0.04
N ALA A 41 -2.64 2.15 -0.18
CA ALA A 41 -2.12 0.80 -0.26
C ALA A 41 -2.48 0.00 1.00
N THR A 42 -2.97 -1.20 0.78
CA THR A 42 -3.32 -2.16 1.83
C THR A 42 -2.25 -3.22 1.91
N TYR A 43 -1.81 -3.54 3.10
CA TYR A 43 -0.75 -4.51 3.36
C TYR A 43 -1.33 -5.78 3.98
N PHE A 44 -0.72 -6.90 3.64
CA PHE A 44 -1.08 -8.23 4.11
C PHE A 44 0.18 -8.99 4.50
N VAL A 45 0.11 -9.73 5.59
CA VAL A 45 1.20 -10.62 6.02
C VAL A 45 0.64 -12.02 6.23
N CYS A 46 1.28 -13.00 5.63
CA CYS A 46 0.91 -14.40 5.82
C CYS A 46 1.46 -14.91 7.17
N PRO A 47 0.60 -15.38 8.08
CA PRO A 47 1.07 -15.86 9.38
C PRO A 47 1.85 -17.19 9.28
N ALA A 48 1.72 -17.93 8.17
CA ALA A 48 2.38 -19.22 8.01
C ALA A 48 3.80 -19.08 7.43
N CYS A 49 4.01 -18.22 6.43
CA CYS A 49 5.31 -18.09 5.75
C CYS A 49 5.97 -16.71 5.93
N GLY A 50 5.31 -15.76 6.61
CA GLY A 50 5.79 -14.39 6.73
C GLY A 50 5.84 -13.63 5.40
N GLY A 51 5.17 -14.14 4.37
CA GLY A 51 5.08 -13.48 3.05
C GLY A 51 4.35 -12.14 3.19
N ILE A 52 4.92 -11.10 2.58
CA ILE A 52 4.37 -9.75 2.61
C ILE A 52 3.79 -9.45 1.23
N VAL A 53 2.54 -9.01 1.19
CA VAL A 53 1.87 -8.59 -0.04
C VAL A 53 1.26 -7.23 0.20
N PHE A 54 1.31 -6.34 -0.79
CA PHE A 54 0.52 -5.12 -0.74
C PHE A 54 -0.30 -4.94 -2.01
N SER A 55 -1.44 -4.30 -1.87
CA SER A 55 -2.34 -3.98 -2.97
C SER A 55 -2.64 -2.49 -2.99
N THR A 56 -2.72 -1.90 -4.16
CA THR A 56 -3.10 -0.51 -4.36
C THR A 56 -4.60 -0.30 -4.50
N GLY A 57 -5.37 -1.37 -4.47
CA GLY A 57 -6.84 -1.39 -4.54
C GLY A 57 -7.43 -2.47 -3.65
N GLU A 58 -8.74 -2.65 -3.74
CA GLU A 58 -9.41 -3.75 -3.05
C GLU A 58 -8.98 -5.08 -3.67
N ALA A 59 -8.50 -5.99 -2.84
CA ALA A 59 -8.04 -7.29 -3.27
C ALA A 59 -8.38 -8.37 -2.25
N GLU A 60 -8.81 -9.51 -2.74
CA GLU A 60 -8.90 -10.73 -1.96
C GLU A 60 -7.65 -11.58 -2.23
N LEU A 61 -6.87 -11.79 -1.20
CA LEU A 61 -5.59 -12.49 -1.30
C LEU A 61 -5.59 -13.74 -0.46
N SER A 62 -4.93 -14.77 -0.97
CA SER A 62 -4.71 -16.03 -0.23
C SER A 62 -3.24 -16.41 -0.31
N CYS A 63 -2.71 -16.91 0.80
CA CYS A 63 -1.34 -17.43 0.87
C CYS A 63 -1.31 -18.65 1.78
N CYS A 64 -0.53 -19.66 1.40
CA CYS A 64 -0.42 -20.92 2.16
C CYS A 64 -1.77 -21.57 2.49
N GLY A 65 -2.71 -21.54 1.53
CA GLY A 65 -4.05 -22.10 1.67
C GLY A 65 -5.00 -21.33 2.61
N ARG A 66 -4.66 -20.10 2.97
CA ARG A 66 -5.47 -19.24 3.86
C ARG A 66 -5.76 -17.91 3.20
N LYS A 67 -7.01 -17.42 3.38
CA LYS A 67 -7.36 -16.05 3.02
C LYS A 67 -6.65 -15.09 3.97
N LEU A 68 -5.98 -14.09 3.41
CA LEU A 68 -5.29 -13.07 4.17
C LEU A 68 -6.25 -11.94 4.54
N ALA A 69 -6.19 -11.50 5.78
CA ALA A 69 -6.89 -10.29 6.22
C ALA A 69 -6.00 -9.05 5.97
N PRO A 70 -6.59 -7.94 5.52
CA PRO A 70 -5.87 -6.69 5.40
C PRO A 70 -5.41 -6.19 6.77
N LEU A 71 -4.19 -5.67 6.83
CA LEU A 71 -3.67 -5.03 8.04
C LEU A 71 -4.27 -3.64 8.20
N SER A 72 -4.72 -3.33 9.42
CA SER A 72 -5.18 -1.99 9.78
C SER A 72 -4.01 -1.19 10.36
N ALA A 73 -3.63 -0.12 9.67
CA ALA A 73 -2.56 0.77 10.15
C ALA A 73 -3.10 1.72 11.23
N ARG A 74 -2.42 1.80 12.36
CA ARG A 74 -2.69 2.80 13.40
C ARG A 74 -1.56 3.83 13.47
N LYS A 75 -1.91 5.05 13.85
CA LYS A 75 -0.92 6.10 14.07
C LYS A 75 -0.06 5.74 15.27
N ALA A 76 1.26 5.80 15.09
CA ALA A 76 2.20 5.57 16.18
C ALA A 76 2.16 6.69 17.22
N GLU A 77 2.13 6.32 18.48
CA GLU A 77 2.33 7.22 19.62
C GLU A 77 3.82 7.59 19.75
N GLU A 78 4.17 8.54 20.61
CA GLU A 78 5.55 9.06 20.67
C GLU A 78 6.60 8.00 20.99
N ASP A 79 6.29 7.09 21.89
CA ASP A 79 7.15 5.97 22.30
C ASP A 79 7.24 4.82 21.30
N GLU A 80 6.29 4.77 20.35
CA GLU A 80 6.24 3.76 19.30
C GLU A 80 6.91 4.22 18.00
N ARG A 81 7.20 5.51 17.87
CA ARG A 81 7.77 6.06 16.64
C ARG A 81 9.17 5.54 16.39
N LEU A 82 9.43 5.33 15.10
CA LEU A 82 10.78 5.11 14.62
C LEU A 82 11.56 6.44 14.67
N HIS A 83 12.83 6.34 15.03
CA HIS A 83 13.73 7.48 14.95
C HIS A 83 14.10 7.74 13.49
N VAL A 84 13.92 8.98 13.05
CA VAL A 84 14.17 9.38 11.66
C VAL A 84 15.04 10.61 11.64
N GLU A 85 16.17 10.51 10.98
CA GLU A 85 17.10 11.62 10.74
C GLU A 85 17.22 11.86 9.24
N GLN A 86 17.32 13.12 8.84
CA GLN A 86 17.71 13.44 7.49
C GLN A 86 19.23 13.49 7.39
N VAL A 87 19.79 12.59 6.59
CA VAL A 87 21.22 12.53 6.30
C VAL A 87 21.40 12.77 4.80
N GLU A 88 21.93 13.94 4.45
CA GLU A 88 22.01 14.37 3.06
C GLU A 88 20.63 14.35 2.36
N ASP A 89 20.48 13.59 1.31
CA ASP A 89 19.23 13.45 0.54
C ASP A 89 18.43 12.20 0.94
N GLU A 90 18.68 11.64 2.13
CA GLU A 90 18.03 10.42 2.60
C GLU A 90 17.43 10.57 3.99
N TRP A 91 16.32 9.88 4.21
CA TRP A 91 15.79 9.60 5.54
C TRP A 91 16.49 8.36 6.10
N PHE A 92 17.27 8.54 7.15
CA PHE A 92 17.86 7.43 7.91
C PHE A 92 16.92 7.04 9.05
N VAL A 93 16.43 5.82 9.01
CA VAL A 93 15.43 5.28 9.95
C VAL A 93 16.09 4.24 10.84
N THR A 94 15.99 4.45 12.14
CA THR A 94 16.46 3.52 13.17
C THR A 94 15.37 3.23 14.19
N SER A 95 15.53 2.21 14.99
CA SER A 95 14.61 1.87 16.06
C SER A 95 15.32 1.23 17.24
N SER A 96 14.80 1.49 18.44
CA SER A 96 15.10 0.75 19.65
C SER A 96 14.15 -0.42 19.91
N HIS A 97 13.23 -0.68 18.98
CA HIS A 97 12.28 -1.80 19.07
C HIS A 97 13.02 -3.15 19.13
N PRO A 98 12.57 -4.08 19.95
CA PRO A 98 13.15 -5.42 19.96
C PRO A 98 13.14 -6.05 18.56
N MET A 99 14.22 -6.75 18.24
CA MET A 99 14.37 -7.48 16.97
C MET A 99 14.64 -8.95 17.24
N ASP A 100 13.87 -9.53 18.19
CA ASP A 100 13.97 -10.94 18.55
C ASP A 100 13.26 -11.83 17.52
N LYS A 101 13.51 -13.13 17.56
CA LYS A 101 12.92 -14.09 16.61
C LYS A 101 11.39 -14.05 16.58
N ASP A 102 10.77 -13.91 17.73
CA ASP A 102 9.31 -13.92 17.89
C ASP A 102 8.70 -12.52 17.96
N HIS A 103 9.53 -11.49 18.14
CA HIS A 103 9.11 -10.12 18.28
C HIS A 103 10.04 -9.16 17.54
N HIS A 104 9.70 -8.85 16.31
CA HIS A 104 10.50 -7.96 15.46
C HIS A 104 9.64 -7.17 14.49
N ILE A 105 10.22 -6.12 13.96
CA ILE A 105 9.65 -5.42 12.82
C ILE A 105 9.98 -6.25 11.56
N ALA A 106 8.94 -6.75 10.87
CA ALA A 106 9.11 -7.62 9.73
C ALA A 106 9.31 -6.86 8.41
N PHE A 107 8.77 -5.66 8.32
CA PHE A 107 9.03 -4.76 7.18
C PHE A 107 8.85 -3.30 7.56
N ILE A 108 9.49 -2.45 6.77
CA ILE A 108 9.25 -1.00 6.73
C ILE A 108 8.88 -0.62 5.31
N ALA A 109 7.90 0.26 5.16
CA ALA A 109 7.50 0.81 3.88
C ALA A 109 7.44 2.34 3.94
N PHE A 110 7.92 2.99 2.91
CA PHE A 110 7.78 4.43 2.75
C PHE A 110 6.92 4.73 1.52
N ALA A 111 5.74 5.28 1.77
CA ALA A 111 4.77 5.66 0.74
C ALA A 111 4.86 7.15 0.49
N GLN A 112 5.20 7.52 -0.74
CA GLN A 112 5.39 8.90 -1.15
C GLN A 112 4.81 9.12 -2.55
N GLY A 113 3.77 9.95 -2.65
CA GLY A 113 3.15 10.27 -3.93
C GLY A 113 2.61 9.03 -4.66
N ASP A 114 3.28 8.67 -5.74
CA ASP A 114 2.94 7.58 -6.65
C ASP A 114 3.78 6.31 -6.45
N ARG A 115 4.60 6.26 -5.42
CA ARG A 115 5.53 5.16 -5.17
C ARG A 115 5.51 4.68 -3.73
N VAL A 116 5.78 3.39 -3.57
CA VAL A 116 6.01 2.73 -2.28
C VAL A 116 7.32 1.99 -2.36
N GLN A 117 8.19 2.22 -1.38
CA GLN A 117 9.39 1.41 -1.17
C GLN A 117 9.16 0.55 0.06
N LEU A 118 9.26 -0.75 -0.09
CA LEU A 118 9.10 -1.72 0.98
C LEU A 118 10.40 -2.48 1.18
N ILE A 119 10.90 -2.47 2.40
CA ILE A 119 12.13 -3.14 2.79
C ILE A 119 11.81 -4.14 3.88
N ARG A 120 12.08 -5.43 3.58
CA ARG A 120 11.94 -6.51 4.55
C ARG A 120 13.02 -6.39 5.61
N GLN A 121 12.63 -6.61 6.87
CA GLN A 121 13.52 -6.70 8.01
C GLN A 121 13.59 -8.15 8.50
N TYR A 122 14.67 -8.47 9.17
CA TYR A 122 14.93 -9.80 9.71
C TYR A 122 15.20 -9.74 11.20
N PRO A 123 14.78 -10.75 11.96
CA PRO A 123 15.10 -10.80 13.39
C PRO A 123 16.62 -10.86 13.61
N GLU A 124 17.05 -10.44 14.79
CA GLU A 124 18.44 -10.43 15.24
C GLU A 124 19.36 -9.45 14.47
N TRP A 125 18.78 -8.59 13.60
CA TRP A 125 19.49 -7.53 12.90
C TRP A 125 19.02 -6.17 13.40
N ASP A 126 19.94 -5.25 13.60
CA ASP A 126 19.61 -3.86 13.95
C ASP A 126 18.81 -3.23 12.80
N LEU A 127 17.72 -2.55 13.17
CA LEU A 127 16.92 -1.84 12.19
C LEU A 127 17.62 -0.56 11.77
N GLN A 128 18.14 -0.55 10.57
CA GLN A 128 18.77 0.59 9.92
C GLN A 128 18.37 0.62 8.45
N VAL A 129 17.55 1.57 8.07
CA VAL A 129 16.99 1.66 6.71
C VAL A 129 17.14 3.08 6.19
N ARG A 130 17.37 3.21 4.89
CA ARG A 130 17.46 4.50 4.20
C ARG A 130 16.43 4.60 3.10
N PHE A 131 15.77 5.77 3.03
CA PHE A 131 14.82 6.12 1.97
C PHE A 131 15.20 7.48 1.38
N PRO A 132 15.04 7.69 0.06
CA PRO A 132 15.26 9.01 -0.53
C PRO A 132 14.34 10.09 0.09
N ALA A 133 14.91 11.18 0.59
CA ALA A 133 14.18 12.29 1.20
C ALA A 133 13.68 13.28 0.14
N ARG A 134 12.74 12.85 -0.72
CA ARG A 134 12.19 13.66 -1.82
C ARG A 134 10.82 14.26 -1.48
N GLY A 135 10.66 14.85 -0.31
CA GLY A 135 9.42 15.46 0.17
C GLY A 135 8.68 14.59 1.21
N HIS A 136 7.46 14.98 1.52
CA HIS A 136 6.65 14.34 2.55
C HIS A 136 6.14 12.98 2.14
N GLY A 137 5.99 12.08 3.12
CA GLY A 137 5.46 10.75 2.91
C GLY A 137 4.96 10.11 4.20
N THR A 138 4.47 8.89 4.06
CA THR A 138 4.02 8.07 5.18
C THR A 138 5.01 6.93 5.37
N LEU A 139 5.63 6.89 6.53
CA LEU A 139 6.45 5.76 6.95
C LEU A 139 5.55 4.76 7.67
N LEU A 140 5.56 3.50 7.20
CA LEU A 140 4.81 2.40 7.80
C LEU A 140 5.78 1.32 8.25
N TRP A 141 5.43 0.61 9.33
CA TRP A 141 6.17 -0.58 9.76
C TRP A 141 5.24 -1.58 10.43
N TYR A 142 5.55 -2.83 10.22
CA TYR A 142 4.78 -3.93 10.79
C TYR A 142 5.61 -4.70 11.79
N CYS A 143 5.12 -4.72 13.03
CA CYS A 143 5.65 -5.57 14.10
C CYS A 143 4.85 -6.87 14.18
N THR A 144 5.52 -7.99 14.33
CA THR A 144 4.90 -9.32 14.43
C THR A 144 3.92 -9.47 15.59
N GLN A 145 4.09 -8.69 16.66
CA GLN A 145 3.21 -8.71 17.83
C GLN A 145 2.24 -7.53 17.92
N HIS A 146 2.67 -6.35 17.48
CA HIS A 146 1.90 -5.11 17.68
C HIS A 146 1.09 -4.68 16.46
N GLY A 147 1.32 -5.28 15.29
CA GLY A 147 0.61 -4.95 14.06
C GLY A 147 1.27 -3.84 13.24
N LEU A 148 0.48 -3.17 12.42
CA LEU A 148 0.92 -2.16 11.47
C LEU A 148 0.76 -0.75 12.03
N PHE A 149 1.84 0.02 11.98
CA PHE A 149 1.88 1.42 12.41
C PHE A 149 2.22 2.36 11.27
N TYR A 150 1.92 3.63 11.45
CA TYR A 150 2.39 4.68 10.57
C TYR A 150 2.76 5.96 11.29
N GLN A 151 3.71 6.72 10.71
CA GLN A 151 4.03 8.09 11.06
C GLN A 151 4.23 8.92 9.79
N MET A 152 4.01 10.21 9.88
CA MET A 152 4.24 11.15 8.77
C MET A 152 5.66 11.70 8.85
N LEU A 153 6.30 11.84 7.68
CA LEU A 153 7.59 12.49 7.49
C LEU A 153 7.46 13.75 6.66
#